data_bfbd707b07135babd6ca9f09e3e0e0ce
#
_entry.id   bfbd707b07135babd6ca9f09e3e0e0ce
#
_cell.length_a   1.000
_cell.length_b   1.000
_cell.length_c   1.000
_cell.angle_alpha   90.00
_cell.angle_beta   90.00
_cell.angle_gamma   90.00
#
_symmetry.space_group_name_H-M   'P 1'
#
loop_
_entity.id
_entity.type
_entity.pdbx_description
1 polymer ?
#
loop_
_entity_poly.entity_id
_entity_poly.type
_entity_poly.pdbx_seq_one_letter_code
_entity_poly.pdbx_strand_id
1 'polypeptide(L)'
;MIILNIEGRVKQKKRLTQFADDVIHHLMPRIRRDVTVDISVVTHCDGGHLGLCWGDKKIAEIEICRKHGKRQIPAHEIALNLAHELVHAKQFIKGELHPSTETWCRQDHSKTPYRKKPWEIEAYGLEEKLLEMFW
;
A
#
# COMPACT_ATOMS: atom_id res chain seq x y z
N MET A 1 7.14 -10.42 13.53
CA MET A 1 8.15 -9.77 12.66
C MET A 1 7.54 -9.43 11.31
N ILE A 2 7.76 -8.23 10.83
CA ILE A 2 7.32 -7.83 9.49
C ILE A 2 8.44 -8.16 8.49
N ILE A 3 8.14 -8.99 7.51
CA ILE A 3 9.05 -9.33 6.43
C ILE A 3 8.65 -8.50 5.22
N LEU A 4 9.54 -7.61 4.80
CA LEU A 4 9.29 -6.72 3.66
C LEU A 4 10.20 -7.13 2.50
N ASN A 5 9.59 -7.41 1.36
CA ASN A 5 10.30 -7.71 0.12
C ASN A 5 9.93 -6.68 -0.94
N ILE A 6 10.92 -6.20 -1.68
CA ILE A 6 10.68 -5.31 -2.80
C ILE A 6 11.46 -5.80 -4.02
N GLU A 7 10.77 -5.97 -5.14
CA GLU A 7 11.34 -6.45 -6.39
C GLU A 7 11.07 -5.46 -7.52
N GLY A 8 11.90 -5.53 -8.56
CA GLY A 8 11.79 -4.70 -9.75
C GLY A 8 12.78 -3.56 -9.77
N ARG A 9 12.83 -2.88 -10.92
CA ARG A 9 13.72 -1.74 -11.13
C ARG A 9 13.00 -0.45 -10.80
N VAL A 10 13.63 0.38 -9.99
CA VAL A 10 13.09 1.70 -9.66
C VAL A 10 14.26 2.62 -9.28
N LYS A 11 14.17 3.89 -9.66
CA LYS A 11 15.13 4.90 -9.21
C LYS A 11 15.03 5.08 -7.71
N GLN A 12 16.17 5.29 -7.06
CA GLN A 12 16.27 5.46 -5.61
C GLN A 12 15.68 4.27 -4.85
N LYS A 13 15.96 3.05 -5.31
CA LYS A 13 15.41 1.82 -4.73
C LYS A 13 15.72 1.67 -3.24
N LYS A 14 16.94 2.01 -2.82
CA LYS A 14 17.32 1.96 -1.40
C LYS A 14 16.45 2.88 -0.55
N ARG A 15 16.24 4.11 -1.02
CA ARG A 15 15.40 5.09 -0.34
C ARG A 15 13.94 4.62 -0.28
N LEU A 16 13.44 4.08 -1.39
CA LEU A 16 12.08 3.58 -1.46
C LEU A 16 11.88 2.39 -0.52
N THR A 17 12.84 1.49 -0.44
CA THR A 17 12.81 0.34 0.46
C THR A 17 12.79 0.78 1.92
N GLN A 18 13.65 1.73 2.28
CA GLN A 18 13.68 2.29 3.64
C GLN A 18 12.37 3.01 3.97
N PHE A 19 11.84 3.77 3.02
CA PHE A 19 10.55 4.43 3.16
C PHE A 19 9.44 3.43 3.45
N ALA A 20 9.36 2.35 2.67
CA ALA A 20 8.36 1.30 2.86
C ALA A 20 8.48 0.66 4.25
N ASP A 21 9.70 0.37 4.67
CA ASP A 21 9.97 -0.22 5.98
C ASP A 21 9.54 0.72 7.11
N ASP A 22 9.90 1.99 7.02
CA ASP A 22 9.51 2.99 8.03
C ASP A 22 8.00 3.17 8.10
N VAL A 23 7.34 3.25 6.96
CA VAL A 23 5.89 3.41 6.89
C VAL A 23 5.16 2.22 7.50
N ILE A 24 5.53 1.00 7.09
CA ILE A 24 4.81 -0.18 7.57
C ILE A 24 4.99 -0.40 9.06
N HIS A 25 6.19 -0.12 9.59
CA HIS A 25 6.43 -0.19 11.02
C HIS A 25 5.72 0.92 11.80
N HIS A 26 5.58 2.11 11.20
CA HIS A 26 4.77 3.17 11.78
C HIS A 26 3.29 2.80 11.85
N LEU A 27 2.77 2.17 10.80
CA LEU A 27 1.36 1.77 10.72
C LEU A 27 1.03 0.59 11.63
N MET A 28 2.00 -0.29 11.88
CA MET A 28 1.82 -1.50 12.69
C MET A 28 2.95 -1.67 13.71
N PRO A 29 3.10 -0.73 14.66
CA PRO A 29 4.26 -0.74 15.58
C PRO A 29 4.22 -1.88 16.60
N ARG A 30 3.06 -2.51 16.81
CA ARG A 30 2.86 -3.51 17.87
C ARG A 30 2.52 -4.90 17.36
N ILE A 31 2.73 -5.15 16.08
CA ILE A 31 2.44 -6.47 15.55
C ILE A 31 3.48 -7.47 16.08
N ARG A 32 3.01 -8.59 16.63
CA ARG A 32 3.86 -9.59 17.28
C ARG A 32 3.94 -10.91 16.53
N ARG A 33 3.10 -11.13 15.56
CA ARG A 33 3.14 -12.32 14.70
C ARG A 33 3.91 -12.03 13.43
N ASP A 34 4.29 -13.06 12.71
CA ASP A 34 4.98 -12.91 11.44
C ASP A 34 3.98 -12.57 10.34
N VAL A 35 4.27 -11.49 9.62
CA VAL A 35 3.50 -11.05 8.46
C VAL A 35 4.46 -10.68 7.34
N THR A 36 4.00 -10.81 6.11
CA THR A 36 4.81 -10.52 4.92
C THR A 36 4.16 -9.42 4.11
N VAL A 37 4.96 -8.48 3.63
CA VAL A 37 4.55 -7.45 2.68
C VAL A 37 5.46 -7.56 1.46
N ASP A 38 4.89 -7.99 0.34
CA ASP A 38 5.61 -8.15 -0.92
C ASP A 38 5.25 -6.99 -1.86
N ILE A 39 6.26 -6.26 -2.30
CA ILE A 39 6.11 -5.12 -3.19
C ILE A 39 6.78 -5.44 -4.52
N SER A 40 6.05 -5.32 -5.61
CA SER A 40 6.55 -5.46 -6.96
C SER A 40 6.47 -4.11 -7.68
N VAL A 41 7.61 -3.64 -8.17
CA VAL A 41 7.67 -2.44 -9.02
C VAL A 41 7.68 -2.89 -10.47
N VAL A 42 6.64 -2.53 -11.20
CA VAL A 42 6.45 -2.92 -12.60
C VAL A 42 6.46 -1.69 -13.52
N THR A 43 6.59 -1.90 -14.82
CA THR A 43 6.57 -0.79 -15.77
C THR A 43 5.19 -0.15 -15.81
N HIS A 44 4.16 -0.96 -16.05
CA HIS A 44 2.76 -0.50 -16.06
C HIS A 44 1.91 -1.45 -15.24
N CYS A 45 0.92 -0.91 -14.53
CA CYS A 45 -0.11 -1.71 -13.87
C CYS A 45 -1.30 -1.93 -14.83
N ASP A 46 -1.93 -3.08 -14.75
CA ASP A 46 -3.12 -3.38 -15.51
C ASP A 46 -4.27 -2.44 -15.12
N GLY A 47 -5.12 -2.13 -16.11
CA GLY A 47 -6.32 -1.31 -15.86
C GLY A 47 -6.06 0.17 -15.58
N GLY A 48 -4.86 0.67 -15.85
CA GLY A 48 -4.52 2.09 -15.67
C GLY A 48 -4.34 2.53 -14.23
N HIS A 49 -4.25 1.60 -13.29
CA HIS A 49 -3.97 1.91 -11.89
C HIS A 49 -2.52 2.34 -11.70
N LEU A 50 -2.25 3.20 -10.72
CA LEU A 50 -0.90 3.58 -10.32
C LEU A 50 -0.32 2.64 -9.27
N GLY A 51 -1.19 1.95 -8.56
CA GLY A 51 -0.83 0.94 -7.58
C GLY A 51 -2.02 0.08 -7.24
N LEU A 52 -1.76 -1.10 -6.70
CA LEU A 52 -2.76 -2.07 -6.27
C LEU A 52 -2.26 -2.76 -5.01
N CYS A 53 -3.19 -3.10 -4.13
CA CYS A 53 -2.89 -3.92 -2.95
C CYS A 53 -3.99 -4.95 -2.75
N TRP A 54 -3.59 -6.18 -2.47
CA TRP A 54 -4.48 -7.25 -2.01
C TRP A 54 -3.78 -8.04 -0.92
N GLY A 55 -4.56 -8.68 -0.06
CA GLY A 55 -3.94 -9.43 1.01
C GLY A 55 -4.93 -10.05 1.97
N ASP A 56 -4.39 -10.60 3.03
CA ASP A 56 -5.12 -11.16 4.16
C ASP A 56 -4.35 -10.84 5.46
N LYS A 57 -4.68 -11.53 6.56
CA LYS A 57 -4.04 -11.29 7.85
C LYS A 57 -2.56 -11.73 7.91
N LYS A 58 -2.08 -12.48 6.94
CA LYS A 58 -0.71 -13.03 6.94
C LYS A 58 0.20 -12.36 5.94
N ILE A 59 -0.34 -12.01 4.78
CA ILE A 59 0.44 -11.45 3.68
C ILE A 59 -0.34 -10.35 2.97
N ALA A 60 0.37 -9.30 2.58
CA ALA A 60 -0.13 -8.29 1.67
C ALA A 60 0.79 -8.21 0.46
N GLU A 61 0.19 -8.10 -0.71
CA GLU A 61 0.90 -7.97 -1.97
C GLU A 61 0.57 -6.62 -2.59
N ILE A 62 1.62 -5.89 -2.97
CA ILE A 62 1.50 -4.55 -3.55
C ILE A 62 2.17 -4.53 -4.91
N GLU A 63 1.50 -3.94 -5.88
CA GLU A 63 2.07 -3.66 -7.19
C GLU A 63 2.08 -2.14 -7.40
N ILE A 64 3.23 -1.59 -7.76
CA ILE A 64 3.43 -0.17 -8.03
C ILE A 64 4.03 -0.02 -9.42
N CYS A 65 3.49 0.89 -10.24
CA CYS A 65 4.02 1.09 -11.57
C CYS A 65 4.97 2.29 -11.64
N ARG A 66 5.95 2.18 -12.56
CA ARG A 66 6.96 3.22 -12.83
C ARG A 66 6.52 4.22 -13.88
N LYS A 67 5.57 3.84 -14.72
CA LYS A 67 5.09 4.67 -15.82
C LYS A 67 3.58 4.75 -15.83
N HIS A 68 3.07 5.87 -16.27
CA HIS A 68 1.66 6.07 -16.57
C HIS A 68 1.58 6.54 -18.04
N GLY A 69 1.19 5.64 -18.94
CA GLY A 69 1.31 5.86 -20.37
C GLY A 69 2.79 6.02 -20.77
N LYS A 70 3.13 7.14 -21.39
CA LYS A 70 4.52 7.47 -21.78
C LYS A 70 5.30 8.23 -20.70
N ARG A 71 4.62 8.66 -19.64
CA ARG A 71 5.21 9.46 -18.57
C ARG A 71 5.90 8.55 -17.57
N GLN A 72 7.17 8.86 -17.27
CA GLN A 72 7.85 8.25 -16.13
C GLN A 72 7.41 8.95 -14.86
N ILE A 73 6.96 8.15 -13.87
CA ILE A 73 6.49 8.67 -12.59
C ILE A 73 7.72 9.01 -11.73
N PRO A 74 7.84 10.25 -11.23
CA PRO A 74 8.94 10.63 -10.35
C PRO A 74 8.98 9.80 -9.07
N ALA A 75 10.17 9.65 -8.48
CA ALA A 75 10.37 8.82 -7.30
C ALA A 75 9.47 9.21 -6.13
N HIS A 76 9.27 10.51 -5.88
CA HIS A 76 8.41 10.97 -4.79
C HIS A 76 6.93 10.62 -5.01
N GLU A 77 6.47 10.62 -6.27
CA GLU A 77 5.10 10.19 -6.58
C GLU A 77 4.94 8.68 -6.44
N ILE A 78 5.97 7.91 -6.83
CA ILE A 78 5.99 6.46 -6.59
C ILE A 78 5.90 6.18 -5.09
N ALA A 79 6.65 6.93 -4.28
CA ALA A 79 6.59 6.81 -2.84
C ALA A 79 5.20 7.16 -2.28
N LEU A 80 4.55 8.20 -2.82
CA LEU A 80 3.19 8.57 -2.42
C LEU A 80 2.20 7.45 -2.73
N ASN A 81 2.27 6.89 -3.94
CA ASN A 81 1.42 5.78 -4.35
C ASN A 81 1.67 4.53 -3.47
N LEU A 82 2.94 4.27 -3.15
CA LEU A 82 3.32 3.17 -2.27
C LEU A 82 2.76 3.38 -0.86
N ALA A 83 2.83 4.59 -0.33
CA ALA A 83 2.26 4.91 0.99
C ALA A 83 0.76 4.58 1.03
N HIS A 84 0.02 4.95 -0.01
CA HIS A 84 -1.40 4.63 -0.13
C HIS A 84 -1.63 3.12 -0.06
N GLU A 85 -0.87 2.35 -0.82
CA GLU A 85 -1.01 0.89 -0.86
C GLU A 85 -0.55 0.22 0.45
N LEU A 86 0.45 0.79 1.13
CA LEU A 86 0.88 0.30 2.44
C LEU A 86 -0.19 0.49 3.51
N VAL A 87 -1.01 1.54 3.42
CA VAL A 87 -2.18 1.69 4.30
C VAL A 87 -3.16 0.55 4.06
N HIS A 88 -3.42 0.18 2.80
CA HIS A 88 -4.26 -0.98 2.50
C HIS A 88 -3.65 -2.29 3.02
N ALA A 89 -2.34 -2.46 2.91
CA ALA A 89 -1.66 -3.62 3.49
C ALA A 89 -1.93 -3.74 5.00
N LYS A 90 -1.81 -2.62 5.71
CA LYS A 90 -2.14 -2.56 7.14
C LYS A 90 -3.60 -2.96 7.40
N GLN A 91 -4.52 -2.47 6.59
CA GLN A 91 -5.94 -2.76 6.74
C GLN A 91 -6.24 -4.26 6.61
N PHE A 92 -5.65 -4.93 5.62
CA PHE A 92 -5.79 -6.37 5.46
C PHE A 92 -5.15 -7.15 6.62
N ILE A 93 -3.91 -6.84 6.93
CA ILE A 93 -3.13 -7.55 7.96
C ILE A 93 -3.78 -7.41 9.34
N LYS A 94 -4.26 -6.23 9.68
CA LYS A 94 -4.96 -5.99 10.94
C LYS A 94 -6.40 -6.50 10.96
N GLY A 95 -6.90 -6.99 9.82
CA GLY A 95 -8.26 -7.52 9.71
C GLY A 95 -9.35 -6.46 9.70
N GLU A 96 -9.00 -5.21 9.47
CA GLU A 96 -9.96 -4.11 9.33
C GLU A 96 -10.77 -4.23 8.04
N LEU A 97 -10.08 -4.59 6.95
CA LEU A 97 -10.68 -4.83 5.64
C LEU A 97 -10.64 -6.32 5.32
N HIS A 98 -11.81 -6.90 5.00
CA HIS A 98 -11.89 -8.31 4.64
C HIS A 98 -11.47 -8.53 3.18
N PRO A 99 -10.62 -9.54 2.90
CA PRO A 99 -10.03 -9.70 1.56
C PRO A 99 -11.02 -10.11 0.46
N SER A 100 -12.11 -10.77 0.81
CA SER A 100 -13.06 -11.32 -0.18
C SER A 100 -14.36 -10.54 -0.29
N THR A 101 -14.58 -9.59 0.60
CA THR A 101 -15.83 -8.81 0.65
C THR A 101 -15.49 -7.35 0.91
N GLU A 102 -16.43 -6.48 0.63
CA GLU A 102 -16.28 -5.06 0.95
C GLU A 102 -16.78 -4.80 2.38
N THR A 103 -16.14 -5.48 3.34
CA THR A 103 -16.47 -5.40 4.76
C THR A 103 -15.34 -4.71 5.52
N TRP A 104 -15.70 -3.66 6.24
CA TRP A 104 -14.78 -2.87 7.05
C TRP A 104 -15.24 -2.89 8.51
N CYS A 105 -14.36 -3.38 9.40
CA CYS A 105 -14.66 -3.46 10.83
C CYS A 105 -16.04 -4.08 11.09
N ARG A 106 -16.34 -5.18 10.39
CA ARG A 106 -17.60 -5.96 10.46
C ARG A 106 -18.83 -5.28 9.84
N GLN A 107 -18.65 -4.19 9.10
CA GLN A 107 -19.73 -3.50 8.40
C GLN A 107 -19.61 -3.66 6.91
N ASP A 108 -20.71 -4.00 6.24
CA ASP A 108 -20.76 -4.11 4.78
C ASP A 108 -20.80 -2.74 4.14
N HIS A 109 -19.84 -2.51 3.20
CA HIS A 109 -19.74 -1.30 2.41
C HIS A 109 -19.82 -1.56 0.91
N SER A 110 -20.39 -2.71 0.50
CA SER A 110 -20.48 -3.09 -0.92
C SER A 110 -21.23 -2.07 -1.77
N LYS A 111 -22.19 -1.34 -1.17
CA LYS A 111 -22.97 -0.30 -1.85
C LYS A 111 -22.45 1.12 -1.62
N THR A 112 -21.36 1.27 -0.87
CA THR A 112 -20.77 2.57 -0.59
C THR A 112 -19.97 3.04 -1.81
N PRO A 113 -20.12 4.31 -2.27
CA PRO A 113 -19.29 4.84 -3.36
C PRO A 113 -17.80 4.76 -3.03
N TYR A 114 -16.96 4.54 -4.05
CA TYR A 114 -15.52 4.33 -3.89
C TYR A 114 -14.86 5.36 -2.97
N ARG A 115 -15.09 6.65 -3.21
CA ARG A 115 -14.45 7.73 -2.42
C ARG A 115 -14.94 7.82 -0.97
N LYS A 116 -16.08 7.17 -0.66
CA LYS A 116 -16.65 7.14 0.70
C LYS A 116 -16.40 5.82 1.40
N LYS A 117 -15.74 4.88 0.76
CA LYS A 117 -15.34 3.63 1.41
C LYS A 117 -14.32 3.93 2.51
N PRO A 118 -14.52 3.43 3.73
CA PRO A 118 -13.67 3.78 4.88
C PRO A 118 -12.18 3.52 4.65
N TRP A 119 -11.84 2.44 3.96
CA TRP A 119 -10.45 2.11 3.68
C TRP A 119 -9.79 3.07 2.70
N GLU A 120 -10.54 3.66 1.77
CA GLU A 120 -10.02 4.69 0.88
C GLU A 120 -9.88 6.04 1.59
N ILE A 121 -10.85 6.38 2.44
CA ILE A 121 -10.76 7.61 3.26
C ILE A 121 -9.50 7.58 4.12
N GLU A 122 -9.21 6.47 4.78
CA GLU A 122 -8.00 6.33 5.60
C GLU A 122 -6.74 6.43 4.74
N ALA A 123 -6.68 5.72 3.61
CA ALA A 123 -5.50 5.71 2.74
C ALA A 123 -5.20 7.10 2.16
N TYR A 124 -6.20 7.78 1.62
CA TYR A 124 -6.03 9.15 1.10
C TYR A 124 -5.70 10.14 2.21
N GLY A 125 -6.24 9.94 3.40
CA GLY A 125 -5.98 10.83 4.54
C GLY A 125 -4.57 10.70 5.11
N LEU A 126 -3.90 9.58 4.92
CA LEU A 126 -2.58 9.30 5.50
C LEU A 126 -1.42 9.44 4.51
N GLU A 127 -1.66 9.26 3.21
CA GLU A 127 -0.57 9.13 2.23
C GLU A 127 0.40 10.31 2.21
N GLU A 128 -0.10 11.54 2.24
CA GLU A 128 0.75 12.74 2.23
C GLU A 128 1.52 12.91 3.53
N LYS A 129 0.89 12.61 4.67
CA LYS A 129 1.55 12.67 5.98
C LYS A 129 2.71 11.67 6.05
N LEU A 130 2.48 10.47 5.56
CA LEU A 130 3.52 9.43 5.53
C LEU A 130 4.67 9.84 4.63
N LEU A 131 4.37 10.46 3.47
CA LEU A 131 5.39 10.97 2.58
C LEU A 131 6.23 12.06 3.28
N GLU A 132 5.60 13.02 3.94
CA GLU A 132 6.29 14.07 4.67
C GLU A 132 7.15 13.53 5.81
N MET A 133 6.67 12.52 6.53
CA MET A 133 7.38 11.96 7.68
C MET A 133 8.60 11.14 7.29
N PHE A 134 8.53 10.39 6.20
CA PHE A 134 9.51 9.33 5.93
C PHE A 134 10.22 9.42 4.59
N TRP A 135 9.72 10.15 3.66
CA TRP A 135 10.38 10.36 2.38
C TRP A 135 11.32 11.55 2.40
#